data_e3b2bea2aa18b0212e45bf67ede86c97
#
_entry.id   e3b2bea2aa18b0212e45bf67ede86c97
#
_cell.length_a   1.000
_cell.length_b   1.000
_cell.length_c   1.000
_cell.angle_alpha   90.00
_cell.angle_beta   90.00
_cell.angle_gamma   90.00
#
_symmetry.space_group_name_H-M   'P 1'
#
loop_
_entity.id
_entity.type
_entity.pdbx_description
1 polymer ?
#
loop_
_entity_poly.entity_id
_entity_poly.type
_entity_poly.pdbx_seq_one_letter_code
_entity_poly.pdbx_strand_id
1 'polypeptide(L)'
;GTHDWLQAIGQASGIAQDKIDLARNQTLAAMRGILGAKPIQGRITLSGYEGSELLVGRLLVECGADLRYVGSACPATPWNKYDADWLTSKGVQVQFRASLEQDLAAVHEYKPQLAIGTTPVVQKAKEASIPSLYFTNLISARPLMGVAGAGSLVQVVQAAIGNQSRFDRMKDFFGQTGMGHASGVWQGVPKDRPEFKAETKRQLERIAKKRKAEEMG
;
A
#
# COMPACT_ATOMS: atom_id res chain seq x y z
N GLY A 1 6.78 16.14 -11.82
CA GLY A 1 5.56 16.09 -11.01
C GLY A 1 4.88 17.45 -10.87
N THR A 2 4.58 17.87 -9.63
CA THR A 2 3.82 19.12 -9.39
C THR A 2 4.46 20.35 -10.03
N HIS A 3 5.77 20.47 -10.01
CA HIS A 3 6.50 21.56 -10.65
C HIS A 3 6.31 21.62 -12.16
N ASP A 4 6.44 20.47 -12.81
CA ASP A 4 6.31 20.36 -14.26
C ASP A 4 4.87 20.63 -14.69
N TRP A 5 3.92 20.16 -13.89
CA TRP A 5 2.50 20.43 -14.07
C TRP A 5 2.19 21.94 -13.97
N LEU A 6 2.69 22.62 -12.94
CA LEU A 6 2.53 24.08 -12.79
C LEU A 6 3.14 24.84 -13.97
N GLN A 7 4.31 24.40 -14.44
CA GLN A 7 4.96 24.99 -15.63
C GLN A 7 4.09 24.81 -16.88
N ALA A 8 3.67 23.58 -17.14
CA ALA A 8 2.91 23.24 -18.34
C ALA A 8 1.55 23.98 -18.37
N ILE A 9 0.81 23.96 -17.24
CA ILE A 9 -0.51 24.59 -17.19
C ILE A 9 -0.39 26.12 -17.23
N GLY A 10 0.61 26.70 -16.57
CA GLY A 10 0.87 28.13 -16.62
C GLY A 10 1.18 28.61 -18.03
N GLN A 11 2.03 27.90 -18.75
CA GLN A 11 2.37 28.21 -20.15
C GLN A 11 1.14 28.06 -21.07
N ALA A 12 0.40 26.96 -20.94
CA ALA A 12 -0.81 26.75 -21.72
C ALA A 12 -1.90 27.80 -21.48
N SER A 13 -1.91 28.40 -20.29
CA SER A 13 -2.86 29.45 -19.88
C SER A 13 -2.33 30.88 -20.18
N GLY A 14 -1.17 31.02 -20.82
CA GLY A 14 -0.57 32.32 -21.13
C GLY A 14 -0.15 33.12 -19.92
N ILE A 15 0.13 32.49 -18.80
CA ILE A 15 0.57 33.15 -17.55
C ILE A 15 2.05 33.54 -17.69
N ALA A 16 2.38 34.75 -17.25
CA ALA A 16 3.76 35.24 -17.26
C ALA A 16 4.70 34.36 -16.40
N GLN A 17 5.92 34.15 -16.90
CA GLN A 17 6.87 33.18 -16.31
C GLN A 17 7.20 33.51 -14.85
N ASP A 18 7.32 34.79 -14.48
CA ASP A 18 7.56 35.24 -13.11
C ASP A 18 6.48 34.73 -12.10
N LYS A 19 5.22 34.74 -12.53
CA LYS A 19 4.09 34.20 -11.72
C LYS A 19 4.13 32.68 -11.62
N ILE A 20 4.53 32.00 -12.70
CA ILE A 20 4.71 30.55 -12.68
C ILE A 20 5.84 30.19 -11.71
N ASP A 21 6.95 30.89 -11.78
CA ASP A 21 8.11 30.64 -10.89
C ASP A 21 7.78 30.96 -9.43
N LEU A 22 7.02 32.02 -9.16
CA LEU A 22 6.52 32.31 -7.82
C LEU A 22 5.67 31.16 -7.27
N ALA A 23 4.69 30.67 -8.03
CA ALA A 23 3.82 29.55 -7.64
C ALA A 23 4.61 28.26 -7.40
N ARG A 24 5.60 27.96 -8.27
CA ARG A 24 6.50 26.81 -8.11
C ARG A 24 7.33 26.91 -6.84
N ASN A 25 7.90 28.08 -6.55
CA ASN A 25 8.72 28.29 -5.35
C ASN A 25 7.90 28.18 -4.06
N GLN A 26 6.70 28.75 -4.03
CA GLN A 26 5.78 28.63 -2.90
C GLN A 26 5.36 27.17 -2.67
N THR A 27 5.01 26.45 -3.74
CA THR A 27 4.65 25.03 -3.68
C THR A 27 5.83 24.19 -3.19
N LEU A 28 7.05 24.45 -3.67
CA LEU A 28 8.24 23.71 -3.25
C LEU A 28 8.56 23.94 -1.77
N ALA A 29 8.44 25.16 -1.28
CA ALA A 29 8.65 25.47 0.13
C ALA A 29 7.63 24.73 1.02
N ALA A 30 6.36 24.77 0.64
CA ALA A 30 5.30 24.06 1.36
C ALA A 30 5.50 22.52 1.33
N MET A 31 5.89 21.95 0.18
CA MET A 31 6.23 20.54 0.06
C MET A 31 7.39 20.15 0.96
N ARG A 32 8.49 20.91 0.95
CA ARG A 32 9.65 20.66 1.82
C ARG A 32 9.29 20.69 3.30
N GLY A 33 8.43 21.60 3.70
CA GLY A 33 7.91 21.67 5.06
C GLY A 33 7.19 20.39 5.48
N ILE A 34 6.37 19.84 4.60
CA ILE A 34 5.65 18.58 4.86
C ILE A 34 6.60 17.37 4.83
N LEU A 35 7.45 17.26 3.82
CA LEU A 35 8.35 16.13 3.63
C LEU A 35 9.43 16.05 4.71
N GLY A 36 9.89 17.20 5.20
CA GLY A 36 10.95 17.29 6.22
C GLY A 36 10.47 17.19 7.66
N ALA A 37 9.18 17.41 7.92
CA ALA A 37 8.65 17.51 9.28
C ALA A 37 8.75 16.19 10.06
N LYS A 38 8.52 15.07 9.41
CA LYS A 38 8.59 13.73 10.02
C LYS A 38 8.91 12.68 8.95
N PRO A 39 10.16 12.26 8.81
CA PRO A 39 10.54 11.28 7.80
C PRO A 39 9.83 9.93 8.03
N ILE A 40 9.52 9.24 6.94
CA ILE A 40 9.02 7.87 6.99
C ILE A 40 10.20 6.96 7.32
N GLN A 41 10.13 6.27 8.44
CA GLN A 41 11.14 5.28 8.82
C GLN A 41 10.56 3.89 8.61
N GLY A 42 11.01 3.21 7.56
CA GLY A 42 10.59 1.83 7.30
C GLY A 42 10.87 1.38 5.88
N ARG A 43 11.08 0.08 5.76
CA ARG A 43 11.22 -0.59 4.48
C ARG A 43 9.87 -0.82 3.84
N ILE A 44 9.74 -0.43 2.57
CA ILE A 44 8.47 -0.48 1.83
C ILE A 44 8.67 -1.23 0.52
N THR A 45 7.69 -2.03 0.14
CA THR A 45 7.46 -2.50 -1.23
C THR A 45 6.16 -1.90 -1.76
N LEU A 46 6.16 -1.50 -3.02
CA LEU A 46 5.03 -0.86 -3.68
C LEU A 46 4.73 -1.58 -4.99
N SER A 47 3.48 -1.92 -5.23
CA SER A 47 3.02 -2.45 -6.51
C SER A 47 1.63 -1.97 -6.86
N GLY A 48 1.32 -1.91 -8.17
CA GLY A 48 0.03 -1.46 -8.64
C GLY A 48 -0.13 -1.63 -10.16
N TYR A 49 -1.26 -1.14 -10.65
CA TYR A 49 -1.65 -1.22 -12.07
C TYR A 49 -2.27 0.09 -12.60
N GLU A 50 -2.13 1.17 -11.84
CA GLU A 50 -2.77 2.46 -12.14
C GLU A 50 -1.86 3.41 -12.94
N GLY A 51 -0.55 3.10 -13.04
CA GLY A 51 0.44 3.93 -13.72
C GLY A 51 1.03 5.06 -12.87
N SER A 52 0.57 5.25 -11.64
CA SER A 52 1.08 6.28 -10.70
C SER A 52 2.06 5.72 -9.66
N GLU A 53 2.41 4.45 -9.72
CA GLU A 53 3.28 3.77 -8.75
C GLU A 53 4.64 4.44 -8.62
N LEU A 54 5.24 4.85 -9.75
CA LEU A 54 6.54 5.50 -9.73
C LEU A 54 6.49 6.88 -9.06
N LEU A 55 5.43 7.65 -9.29
CA LEU A 55 5.24 8.95 -8.65
C LEU A 55 5.06 8.81 -7.13
N VAL A 56 4.25 7.84 -6.72
CA VAL A 56 4.07 7.52 -5.29
C VAL A 56 5.38 7.01 -4.70
N GLY A 57 6.08 6.11 -5.38
CA GLY A 57 7.38 5.59 -4.96
C GLY A 57 8.41 6.70 -4.78
N ARG A 58 8.46 7.65 -5.71
CA ARG A 58 9.34 8.81 -5.62
C ARG A 58 9.02 9.66 -4.39
N LEU A 59 7.75 9.97 -4.15
CA LEU A 59 7.34 10.71 -2.96
C LEU A 59 7.75 9.99 -1.67
N LEU A 60 7.57 8.67 -1.59
CA LEU A 60 7.97 7.89 -0.42
C LEU A 60 9.48 7.98 -0.15
N VAL A 61 10.31 7.86 -1.20
CA VAL A 61 11.77 8.01 -1.07
C VAL A 61 12.15 9.45 -0.66
N GLU A 62 11.53 10.47 -1.26
CA GLU A 62 11.74 11.88 -0.89
C GLU A 62 11.34 12.16 0.58
N CYS A 63 10.42 11.37 1.13
CA CYS A 63 10.02 11.41 2.55
C CYS A 63 10.89 10.55 3.47
N GLY A 64 11.96 9.95 2.97
CA GLY A 64 12.91 9.16 3.76
C GLY A 64 12.59 7.68 3.89
N ALA A 65 11.58 7.16 3.19
CA ALA A 65 11.28 5.72 3.20
C ALA A 65 12.40 4.89 2.55
N ASP A 66 12.69 3.74 3.13
CA ASP A 66 13.53 2.70 2.53
C ASP A 66 12.72 1.89 1.52
N LEU A 67 12.43 2.50 0.36
CA LEU A 67 11.70 1.83 -0.71
C LEU A 67 12.62 0.87 -1.46
N ARG A 68 12.25 -0.41 -1.52
CA ARG A 68 13.07 -1.45 -2.15
C ARG A 68 12.58 -1.89 -3.50
N TYR A 69 11.29 -1.85 -3.72
CA TYR A 69 10.67 -2.36 -4.94
C TYR A 69 9.49 -1.48 -5.35
N VAL A 70 9.40 -1.21 -6.64
CA VAL A 70 8.22 -0.64 -7.29
C VAL A 70 7.85 -1.51 -8.49
N GLY A 71 6.72 -2.21 -8.39
CA GLY A 71 6.10 -2.95 -9.48
C GLY A 71 4.96 -2.14 -10.10
N SER A 72 4.97 -2.00 -11.42
CA SER A 72 3.87 -1.43 -12.19
C SER A 72 3.44 -2.39 -13.28
N ALA A 73 2.16 -2.70 -13.38
CA ALA A 73 1.62 -3.46 -14.50
C ALA A 73 1.68 -2.68 -15.82
N CYS A 74 1.86 -1.37 -15.76
CA CYS A 74 1.99 -0.50 -16.93
C CYS A 74 3.36 -0.67 -17.62
N PRO A 75 3.43 -0.45 -18.95
CA PRO A 75 4.70 -0.49 -19.67
C PRO A 75 5.58 0.72 -19.37
N ALA A 76 6.87 0.57 -19.62
CA ALA A 76 7.76 1.72 -19.68
C ALA A 76 7.36 2.64 -20.85
N THR A 77 7.38 3.94 -20.58
CA THR A 77 7.07 4.99 -21.56
C THR A 77 8.09 6.13 -21.43
N PRO A 78 8.23 7.01 -22.42
CA PRO A 78 9.07 8.19 -22.27
C PRO A 78 8.67 9.07 -21.08
N TRP A 79 7.40 9.06 -20.68
CA TRP A 79 6.84 9.90 -19.62
C TRP A 79 7.18 9.41 -18.21
N ASN A 80 7.31 8.09 -18.01
CA ASN A 80 7.62 7.52 -16.71
C ASN A 80 9.10 7.11 -16.54
N LYS A 81 9.87 7.18 -17.63
CA LYS A 81 11.30 6.82 -17.64
C LYS A 81 12.12 7.67 -16.65
N TYR A 82 11.87 8.95 -16.58
CA TYR A 82 12.60 9.85 -15.70
C TYR A 82 12.44 9.44 -14.21
N ASP A 83 11.21 9.13 -13.80
CA ASP A 83 10.95 8.69 -12.41
C ASP A 83 11.54 7.31 -12.15
N ALA A 84 11.50 6.41 -13.13
CA ALA A 84 12.13 5.09 -13.05
C ALA A 84 13.65 5.18 -12.88
N ASP A 85 14.30 5.96 -13.72
CA ASP A 85 15.76 6.17 -13.67
C ASP A 85 16.17 6.81 -12.33
N TRP A 86 15.39 7.77 -11.85
CA TRP A 86 15.63 8.40 -10.56
C TRP A 86 15.48 7.41 -9.40
N LEU A 87 14.41 6.60 -9.38
CA LEU A 87 14.19 5.57 -8.37
C LEU A 87 15.33 4.53 -8.39
N THR A 88 15.71 4.07 -9.58
CA THR A 88 16.83 3.13 -9.74
C THR A 88 18.14 3.72 -9.22
N SER A 89 18.40 5.02 -9.45
CA SER A 89 19.59 5.70 -8.90
C SER A 89 19.61 5.77 -7.36
N LYS A 90 18.44 5.58 -6.72
CA LYS A 90 18.28 5.48 -5.26
C LYS A 90 18.34 4.04 -4.74
N GLY A 91 18.64 3.07 -5.60
CA GLY A 91 18.71 1.66 -5.23
C GLY A 91 17.36 0.95 -5.18
N VAL A 92 16.32 1.55 -5.74
CA VAL A 92 14.99 0.93 -5.83
C VAL A 92 14.95 0.02 -7.05
N GLN A 93 14.52 -1.22 -6.89
CA GLN A 93 14.21 -2.10 -8.00
C GLN A 93 12.88 -1.65 -8.64
N VAL A 94 12.93 -1.23 -9.90
CA VAL A 94 11.74 -0.83 -10.68
C VAL A 94 11.43 -1.92 -11.70
N GLN A 95 10.20 -2.43 -11.66
CA GLN A 95 9.71 -3.46 -12.58
C GLN A 95 8.49 -2.97 -13.33
N PHE A 96 8.65 -2.78 -14.65
CA PHE A 96 7.53 -2.54 -15.56
C PHE A 96 6.91 -3.86 -16.02
N ARG A 97 5.62 -3.84 -16.33
CA ARG A 97 4.84 -5.04 -16.66
C ARG A 97 5.02 -6.14 -15.61
N ALA A 98 5.09 -5.70 -14.35
CA ALA A 98 5.26 -6.60 -13.23
C ALA A 98 4.14 -7.64 -13.20
N SER A 99 4.52 -8.90 -13.06
CA SER A 99 3.56 -9.96 -12.79
C SER A 99 3.24 -10.03 -11.31
N LEU A 100 2.11 -10.66 -10.98
CA LEU A 100 1.75 -10.89 -9.58
C LEU A 100 2.83 -11.68 -8.82
N GLU A 101 3.43 -12.66 -9.49
CA GLU A 101 4.51 -13.47 -8.90
C GLU A 101 5.73 -12.63 -8.54
N GLN A 102 6.08 -11.66 -9.36
CA GLN A 102 7.19 -10.73 -9.09
C GLN A 102 6.86 -9.83 -7.90
N ASP A 103 5.65 -9.30 -7.83
CA ASP A 103 5.20 -8.47 -6.70
C ASP A 103 5.18 -9.26 -5.38
N LEU A 104 4.71 -10.51 -5.42
CA LEU A 104 4.71 -11.40 -4.25
C LEU A 104 6.14 -11.81 -3.85
N ALA A 105 7.00 -12.08 -4.83
CA ALA A 105 8.41 -12.38 -4.59
C ALA A 105 9.12 -11.22 -3.90
N ALA A 106 8.85 -9.97 -4.32
CA ALA A 106 9.42 -8.79 -3.69
C ALA A 106 9.03 -8.65 -2.21
N VAL A 107 7.77 -8.94 -1.85
CA VAL A 107 7.34 -8.96 -0.44
C VAL A 107 8.13 -10.02 0.36
N HIS A 108 8.32 -11.19 -0.21
CA HIS A 108 9.06 -12.28 0.44
C HIS A 108 10.55 -11.96 0.59
N GLU A 109 11.17 -11.41 -0.47
CA GLU A 109 12.60 -11.10 -0.52
C GLU A 109 12.96 -9.94 0.42
N TYR A 110 12.24 -8.83 0.29
CA TYR A 110 12.58 -7.60 1.01
C TYR A 110 12.03 -7.56 2.43
N LYS A 111 11.06 -8.40 2.78
CA LYS A 111 10.42 -8.44 4.11
C LYS A 111 10.11 -7.03 4.61
N PRO A 112 9.25 -6.27 3.90
CA PRO A 112 9.00 -4.88 4.20
C PRO A 112 8.28 -4.71 5.54
N GLN A 113 8.40 -3.53 6.13
CA GLN A 113 7.60 -3.11 7.28
C GLN A 113 6.22 -2.59 6.85
N LEU A 114 6.08 -2.28 5.55
CA LEU A 114 4.81 -1.95 4.92
C LEU A 114 4.81 -2.45 3.48
N ALA A 115 3.83 -3.26 3.12
CA ALA A 115 3.55 -3.61 1.74
C ALA A 115 2.37 -2.78 1.21
N ILE A 116 2.58 -2.08 0.11
CA ILE A 116 1.51 -1.37 -0.60
C ILE A 116 1.29 -2.09 -1.92
N GLY A 117 0.06 -2.51 -2.20
CA GLY A 117 -0.15 -3.31 -3.41
C GLY A 117 -1.59 -3.62 -3.75
N THR A 118 -1.72 -4.56 -4.68
CA THR A 118 -3.01 -5.12 -5.10
C THR A 118 -3.58 -6.07 -4.03
N THR A 119 -4.81 -6.50 -4.19
CA THR A 119 -5.48 -7.39 -3.23
C THR A 119 -4.65 -8.64 -2.88
N PRO A 120 -4.08 -9.40 -3.84
CA PRO A 120 -3.26 -10.57 -3.50
C PRO A 120 -1.99 -10.21 -2.73
N VAL A 121 -1.35 -9.09 -3.06
CA VAL A 121 -0.14 -8.60 -2.37
C VAL A 121 -0.47 -8.25 -0.92
N VAL A 122 -1.56 -7.52 -0.70
CA VAL A 122 -2.05 -7.15 0.65
C VAL A 122 -2.41 -8.37 1.47
N GLN A 123 -3.09 -9.36 0.85
CA GLN A 123 -3.41 -10.61 1.52
C GLN A 123 -2.15 -11.35 1.94
N LYS A 124 -1.19 -11.51 1.03
CA LYS A 124 0.08 -12.19 1.31
C LYS A 124 0.88 -11.49 2.41
N ALA A 125 0.93 -10.17 2.39
CA ALA A 125 1.57 -9.38 3.44
C ALA A 125 0.91 -9.63 4.81
N LYS A 126 -0.43 -9.63 4.88
CA LYS A 126 -1.18 -9.90 6.11
C LYS A 126 -0.93 -11.32 6.64
N GLU A 127 -0.85 -12.32 5.77
CA GLU A 127 -0.49 -13.70 6.14
C GLU A 127 0.91 -13.75 6.80
N ALA A 128 1.82 -12.91 6.34
CA ALA A 128 3.16 -12.75 6.92
C ALA A 128 3.20 -11.77 8.12
N SER A 129 2.05 -11.27 8.57
CA SER A 129 1.91 -10.25 9.62
C SER A 129 2.62 -8.93 9.30
N ILE A 130 2.66 -8.57 8.03
CA ILE A 130 3.21 -7.31 7.54
C ILE A 130 2.05 -6.32 7.37
N PRO A 131 2.13 -5.11 7.97
CA PRO A 131 1.21 -4.03 7.67
C PRO A 131 1.08 -3.79 6.18
N SER A 132 -0.12 -3.54 5.71
CA SER A 132 -0.35 -3.42 4.27
C SER A 132 -1.46 -2.46 3.92
N LEU A 133 -1.32 -1.81 2.76
CA LEU A 133 -2.29 -0.88 2.20
C LEU A 133 -2.64 -1.29 0.76
N TYR A 134 -3.92 -1.17 0.42
CA TYR A 134 -4.35 -1.29 -0.97
C TYR A 134 -3.93 -0.05 -1.75
N PHE A 135 -3.20 -0.24 -2.82
CA PHE A 135 -2.72 0.86 -3.66
C PHE A 135 -3.88 1.69 -4.21
N THR A 136 -4.88 1.06 -4.79
CA THR A 136 -6.08 1.73 -5.31
C THR A 136 -6.77 2.59 -4.25
N ASN A 137 -6.93 2.09 -3.03
CA ASN A 137 -7.54 2.86 -1.95
C ASN A 137 -6.67 4.04 -1.51
N LEU A 138 -5.36 3.87 -1.57
CA LEU A 138 -4.41 4.92 -1.21
C LEU A 138 -4.53 6.11 -2.16
N ILE A 139 -4.68 5.86 -3.46
CA ILE A 139 -4.72 6.90 -4.49
C ILE A 139 -6.11 7.47 -4.76
N SER A 140 -7.18 6.66 -4.61
CA SER A 140 -8.55 7.08 -4.92
C SER A 140 -9.25 7.84 -3.79
N ALA A 141 -8.90 7.53 -2.54
CA ALA A 141 -9.54 8.15 -1.38
C ALA A 141 -9.03 9.57 -1.07
N ARG A 142 -7.96 10.03 -1.75
CA ARG A 142 -7.28 11.29 -1.45
C ARG A 142 -6.69 11.89 -2.70
N PRO A 143 -6.58 13.23 -2.77
CA PRO A 143 -5.83 13.84 -3.85
C PRO A 143 -4.35 13.41 -3.77
N LEU A 144 -3.78 12.98 -4.89
CA LEU A 144 -2.35 12.64 -4.99
C LEU A 144 -1.47 13.84 -5.33
N MET A 145 -2.09 14.88 -5.86
CA MET A 145 -1.38 16.03 -6.41
C MET A 145 -1.19 17.14 -5.38
N GLY A 146 -0.07 17.84 -5.51
CA GLY A 146 0.24 19.03 -4.73
C GLY A 146 0.58 18.75 -3.26
N VAL A 147 0.63 19.81 -2.48
CA VAL A 147 1.03 19.81 -1.08
C VAL A 147 0.09 18.96 -0.21
N ALA A 148 -1.21 19.12 -0.40
CA ALA A 148 -2.22 18.39 0.37
C ALA A 148 -2.16 16.88 0.12
N GLY A 149 -1.95 16.48 -1.15
CA GLY A 149 -1.82 15.07 -1.53
C GLY A 149 -0.58 14.43 -0.91
N ALA A 150 0.56 15.08 -0.99
CA ALA A 150 1.80 14.62 -0.38
C ALA A 150 1.66 14.45 1.13
N GLY A 151 1.13 15.44 1.83
CA GLY A 151 0.93 15.37 3.29
C GLY A 151 -0.01 14.25 3.71
N SER A 152 -1.11 14.08 2.99
CA SER A 152 -2.09 13.02 3.26
C SER A 152 -1.49 11.62 3.04
N LEU A 153 -0.73 11.43 1.96
CA LEU A 153 -0.05 10.16 1.68
C LEU A 153 0.93 9.80 2.78
N VAL A 154 1.79 10.76 3.18
CA VAL A 154 2.79 10.56 4.23
C VAL A 154 2.12 10.14 5.55
N GLN A 155 1.05 10.83 5.95
CA GLN A 155 0.33 10.50 7.19
C GLN A 155 -0.22 9.08 7.20
N VAL A 156 -0.82 8.64 6.09
CA VAL A 156 -1.38 7.28 5.99
C VAL A 156 -0.30 6.22 6.04
N VAL A 157 0.80 6.44 5.33
CA VAL A 157 1.92 5.49 5.31
C VAL A 157 2.57 5.41 6.70
N GLN A 158 2.79 6.54 7.37
CA GLN A 158 3.32 6.55 8.74
C GLN A 158 2.39 5.85 9.74
N ALA A 159 1.08 6.10 9.65
CA ALA A 159 0.11 5.43 10.49
C ALA A 159 0.07 3.91 10.25
N ALA A 160 0.21 3.49 9.00
CA ALA A 160 0.24 2.07 8.65
C ALA A 160 1.48 1.36 9.21
N ILE A 161 2.67 1.96 9.06
CA ILE A 161 3.92 1.42 9.63
C ILE A 161 3.82 1.39 11.17
N GLY A 162 3.26 2.43 11.79
CA GLY A 162 3.07 2.50 13.24
C GLY A 162 2.15 1.43 13.83
N ASN A 163 1.39 0.74 13.00
CA ASN A 163 0.48 -0.33 13.43
C ASN A 163 1.16 -1.72 13.56
N GLN A 164 2.47 -1.84 13.43
CA GLN A 164 3.18 -3.13 13.51
C GLN A 164 2.81 -3.93 14.77
N SER A 165 2.79 -3.30 15.92
CA SER A 165 2.44 -3.97 17.18
C SER A 165 1.04 -4.59 17.21
N ARG A 166 0.10 -4.04 16.42
CA ARG A 166 -1.22 -4.62 16.24
C ARG A 166 -1.16 -5.88 15.38
N PHE A 167 -0.35 -5.87 14.34
CA PHE A 167 -0.14 -7.04 13.47
C PHE A 167 0.57 -8.16 14.24
N ASP A 168 1.54 -7.84 15.08
CA ASP A 168 2.22 -8.80 15.94
C ASP A 168 1.24 -9.49 16.90
N ARG A 169 0.37 -8.71 17.55
CA ARG A 169 -0.70 -9.28 18.40
C ARG A 169 -1.69 -10.14 17.60
N MET A 170 -2.04 -9.75 16.39
CA MET A 170 -2.88 -10.57 15.51
C MET A 170 -2.17 -11.89 15.15
N LYS A 171 -0.87 -11.86 14.88
CA LYS A 171 -0.07 -13.06 14.63
C LYS A 171 -0.09 -14.01 15.83
N ASP A 172 0.13 -13.47 17.03
CA ASP A 172 0.10 -14.28 18.25
C ASP A 172 -1.29 -14.86 18.51
N PHE A 173 -2.32 -14.06 18.27
CA PHE A 173 -3.71 -14.50 18.42
C PHE A 173 -4.08 -15.58 17.39
N PHE A 174 -3.82 -15.36 16.10
CA PHE A 174 -4.20 -16.27 15.03
C PHE A 174 -3.17 -17.38 14.78
N GLY A 175 -1.92 -17.21 15.19
CA GLY A 175 -0.86 -18.20 15.03
C GLY A 175 -1.12 -19.50 15.80
N GLN A 176 -2.01 -19.44 16.78
CA GLN A 176 -2.46 -20.63 17.52
C GLN A 176 -3.74 -21.27 16.94
N THR A 177 -4.40 -20.59 16.00
CA THR A 177 -5.57 -21.10 15.29
C THR A 177 -5.22 -21.31 13.84
N GLY A 178 -5.30 -22.53 13.35
CA GLY A 178 -5.06 -22.82 11.93
C GLY A 178 -3.60 -22.96 11.55
N MET A 179 -2.87 -23.76 12.28
CA MET A 179 -1.55 -24.21 11.84
C MET A 179 -1.66 -24.89 10.48
N GLY A 180 -0.81 -24.48 9.54
CA GLY A 180 -0.75 -25.10 8.22
C GLY A 180 -1.45 -24.30 7.12
N HIS A 181 -1.74 -23.03 7.36
CA HIS A 181 -2.09 -22.12 6.27
C HIS A 181 -0.90 -21.93 5.35
N ALA A 182 -0.99 -22.45 4.17
CA ALA A 182 -0.11 -22.08 3.09
C ALA A 182 -0.96 -21.41 2.01
N SER A 183 -0.57 -20.22 1.59
CA SER A 183 -1.14 -19.52 0.44
C SER A 183 -2.66 -19.32 0.49
N GLY A 184 -3.21 -19.04 1.67
CA GLY A 184 -4.65 -18.83 1.85
C GLY A 184 -5.50 -20.09 1.83
N VAL A 185 -4.89 -21.27 1.70
CA VAL A 185 -5.55 -22.57 1.76
C VAL A 185 -5.24 -23.25 3.10
N TRP A 186 -6.26 -23.75 3.78
CA TRP A 186 -6.07 -24.50 5.02
C TRP A 186 -5.40 -25.84 4.72
N GLN A 187 -4.17 -26.00 5.21
CA GLN A 187 -3.43 -27.25 5.10
C GLN A 187 -3.40 -28.06 6.40
N GLY A 188 -4.01 -27.58 7.44
CA GLY A 188 -4.04 -28.24 8.73
C GLY A 188 -5.38 -28.19 9.42
N VAL A 189 -5.52 -28.95 10.49
CA VAL A 189 -6.70 -28.88 11.35
C VAL A 189 -6.66 -27.58 12.16
N PRO A 190 -7.70 -26.73 12.10
CA PRO A 190 -7.78 -25.54 12.93
C PRO A 190 -7.64 -25.93 14.41
N LYS A 191 -6.81 -25.20 15.15
CA LYS A 191 -6.81 -25.35 16.61
C LYS A 191 -8.15 -24.84 17.12
N ASP A 192 -8.93 -25.76 17.63
CA ASP A 192 -10.23 -25.48 18.20
C ASP A 192 -10.07 -24.64 19.49
N ARG A 193 -10.60 -23.44 19.47
CA ARG A 193 -10.81 -22.69 20.71
C ARG A 193 -12.19 -23.03 21.27
N PRO A 194 -12.28 -23.35 22.57
CA PRO A 194 -13.55 -23.76 23.17
C PRO A 194 -14.68 -22.76 22.99
N GLU A 195 -14.35 -21.45 23.03
CA GLU A 195 -15.31 -20.36 22.84
C GLU A 195 -15.93 -20.35 21.42
N PHE A 196 -15.12 -20.61 20.38
CA PHE A 196 -15.63 -20.69 19.01
C PHE A 196 -16.42 -21.96 18.74
N LYS A 197 -16.03 -23.08 19.37
CA LYS A 197 -16.83 -24.32 19.29
C LYS A 197 -18.22 -24.13 19.89
N ALA A 198 -18.31 -23.46 21.02
CA ALA A 198 -19.60 -23.20 21.67
C ALA A 198 -20.52 -22.33 20.80
N GLU A 199 -19.97 -21.29 20.14
CA GLU A 199 -20.73 -20.41 19.25
C GLU A 199 -21.18 -21.14 17.98
N THR A 200 -20.27 -21.85 17.34
CA THR A 200 -20.57 -22.65 16.12
C THR A 200 -21.62 -23.72 16.43
N LYS A 201 -21.53 -24.41 17.54
CA LYS A 201 -22.52 -25.40 17.98
C LYS A 201 -23.91 -24.79 18.16
N ARG A 202 -23.98 -23.62 18.83
CA ARG A 202 -25.25 -22.86 19.01
C ARG A 202 -25.86 -22.44 17.68
N GLN A 203 -25.05 -21.99 16.74
CA GLN A 203 -25.51 -21.61 15.41
C GLN A 203 -26.05 -22.81 14.63
N LEU A 204 -25.37 -23.97 14.66
CA LEU A 204 -25.82 -25.19 14.03
C LEU A 204 -27.12 -25.71 14.64
N GLU A 205 -27.27 -25.64 15.97
CA GLU A 205 -28.50 -25.98 16.67
C GLU A 205 -29.67 -25.06 16.30
N ARG A 206 -29.42 -23.75 16.13
CA ARG A 206 -30.43 -22.79 15.66
C ARG A 206 -30.88 -23.11 14.22
N ILE A 207 -29.94 -23.41 13.33
CA ILE A 207 -30.22 -23.77 11.94
C ILE A 207 -31.02 -25.05 11.89
N ALA A 208 -30.63 -26.07 12.66
CA ALA A 208 -31.34 -27.34 12.73
C ALA A 208 -32.78 -27.20 13.26
N LYS A 209 -32.98 -26.35 14.28
CA LYS A 209 -34.33 -26.05 14.80
C LYS A 209 -35.20 -25.32 13.77
N LYS A 210 -34.62 -24.40 13.01
CA LYS A 210 -35.33 -23.64 11.97
C LYS A 210 -35.79 -24.59 10.85
N ARG A 211 -34.89 -25.44 10.38
CA ARG A 211 -35.24 -26.46 9.35
C ARG A 211 -36.36 -27.39 9.79
N LYS A 212 -36.31 -27.90 11.02
CA LYS A 212 -37.38 -28.77 11.56
C LYS A 212 -38.72 -28.03 11.67
N ALA A 213 -38.72 -26.75 11.99
CA ALA A 213 -39.95 -25.99 12.03
C ALA A 213 -40.53 -25.74 10.62
N GLU A 214 -39.67 -25.58 9.60
CA GLU A 214 -40.07 -25.41 8.21
C GLU A 214 -40.59 -26.72 7.58
N GLU A 215 -40.15 -27.90 8.04
CA GLU A 215 -40.59 -29.22 7.60
C GLU A 215 -41.91 -29.66 8.26
N MET A 216 -42.34 -29.03 9.35
CA MET A 216 -43.54 -29.40 10.12
C MET A 216 -44.70 -28.42 9.91
N GLY A 217 -44.56 -27.40 9.11
CA GLY A 217 -45.58 -26.40 8.77
C GLY A 217 -45.96 -26.45 7.29
#